data_10e6d49cd27369522843516d16ca69ca
#
_entry.id   10e6d49cd27369522843516d16ca69ca
#
_cell.length_a   1.000
_cell.length_b   1.000
_cell.length_c   1.000
_cell.angle_alpha   90.00
_cell.angle_beta   90.00
_cell.angle_gamma   90.00
#
_symmetry.space_group_name_H-M   'P 1'
#
loop_
_entity.id
_entity.type
_entity.pdbx_description
1 polymer ?
#
loop_
_entity_poly.entity_id
_entity_poly.type
_entity_poly.pdbx_seq_one_letter_code
_entity_poly.pdbx_strand_id
1 'polypeptide(L)'
;MTDKRYPVNKSTKKRSKLKILKWFLILFVLTNIILMFYYDQKVDMFDVKKVAAKRADMHGHNIVTGFTTTVTLLEVADKLINKPGGYLTNDKLPPSAFMDNIPNWEYGVLVQVRDLARVIRNDFSRSQSQSLEDEDLKIADPRFHYENNHWIFPRTESQYSEGIEAMHNYLERLSDNNQEDAQFYARTDNLVSWLNLVEKRLGGLSQKLSASVEKERLNTDLSGDTAATQSTYKPSELKVKTSWFKIDDNFYEARGSTYALIHFLKAIEVDFAQVLEKKNALISLRQIIRELEATQESIWTPMILNGSGFGLFANHSLVMASYISRANAGIIDLRQLLENG
;
A
#
# COMPACT_ATOMS: atom_id res chain seq x y z
N MET A 1 25.15 78.06 -19.97
CA MET A 1 24.06 77.10 -19.62
C MET A 1 24.66 75.73 -19.41
N THR A 2 24.87 75.35 -18.16
CA THR A 2 25.50 74.08 -17.74
C THR A 2 24.41 73.10 -17.30
N ASP A 3 24.19 72.12 -18.10
CA ASP A 3 23.22 71.02 -17.85
C ASP A 3 23.74 70.11 -16.72
N LYS A 4 23.17 70.23 -15.50
CA LYS A 4 23.42 69.37 -14.34
C LYS A 4 22.57 68.14 -14.47
N ARG A 5 23.10 67.07 -15.09
CA ARG A 5 22.46 65.66 -15.01
C ARG A 5 22.69 65.10 -13.62
N TYR A 6 21.62 64.99 -12.84
CA TYR A 6 21.63 64.29 -11.57
C TYR A 6 21.83 62.79 -11.78
N PRO A 7 22.73 62.10 -11.06
CA PRO A 7 22.92 60.67 -11.20
C PRO A 7 21.68 59.95 -10.69
N VAL A 8 21.01 59.22 -11.56
CA VAL A 8 19.86 58.33 -11.20
C VAL A 8 20.38 57.27 -10.26
N ASN A 9 19.86 57.28 -9.03
CA ASN A 9 20.25 56.43 -7.92
C ASN A 9 19.98 54.96 -8.19
N LYS A 10 20.96 54.21 -8.74
CA LYS A 10 20.90 52.77 -9.03
C LYS A 10 20.71 51.89 -7.79
N SER A 11 20.99 52.42 -6.56
CA SER A 11 20.95 51.67 -5.31
C SER A 11 19.53 51.36 -4.80
N THR A 12 18.58 52.26 -5.04
CA THR A 12 17.18 52.09 -4.61
C THR A 12 16.45 51.02 -5.42
N LYS A 13 16.70 50.92 -6.75
CA LYS A 13 16.14 49.88 -7.62
C LYS A 13 16.64 48.47 -7.24
N LYS A 14 17.90 48.33 -6.80
CA LYS A 14 18.48 47.05 -6.39
C LYS A 14 17.88 46.56 -5.07
N ARG A 15 17.68 47.47 -4.09
CA ARG A 15 17.02 47.17 -2.80
C ARG A 15 15.54 46.78 -2.97
N SER A 16 14.81 47.41 -3.90
CA SER A 16 13.41 47.06 -4.22
C SER A 16 13.32 45.66 -4.82
N LYS A 17 14.16 45.33 -5.81
CA LYS A 17 14.21 43.98 -6.41
C LYS A 17 14.54 42.88 -5.39
N LEU A 18 15.45 43.16 -4.44
CA LEU A 18 15.79 42.21 -3.37
C LEU A 18 14.62 41.97 -2.41
N LYS A 19 13.84 43.02 -2.10
CA LYS A 19 12.64 42.89 -1.27
C LYS A 19 11.57 42.05 -1.98
N ILE A 20 11.33 42.30 -3.27
CA ILE A 20 10.36 41.52 -4.08
C ILE A 20 10.80 40.05 -4.13
N LEU A 21 12.06 39.75 -4.39
CA LEU A 21 12.60 38.39 -4.40
C LEU A 21 12.42 37.70 -3.04
N LYS A 22 12.68 38.44 -1.93
CA LYS A 22 12.48 37.91 -0.57
C LYS A 22 11.00 37.55 -0.31
N TRP A 23 10.07 38.42 -0.69
CA TRP A 23 8.64 38.14 -0.53
C TRP A 23 8.17 36.97 -1.41
N PHE A 24 8.67 36.87 -2.63
CA PHE A 24 8.42 35.77 -3.52
C PHE A 24 8.90 34.43 -2.92
N LEU A 25 10.12 34.41 -2.35
CA LEU A 25 10.68 33.23 -1.68
C LEU A 25 9.85 32.84 -0.45
N ILE A 26 9.45 33.83 0.37
CA ILE A 26 8.59 33.55 1.54
C ILE A 26 7.25 32.97 1.10
N LEU A 27 6.61 33.56 0.09
CA LEU A 27 5.33 33.06 -0.45
C LEU A 27 5.49 31.66 -1.00
N PHE A 28 6.57 31.40 -1.76
CA PHE A 28 6.87 30.07 -2.29
C PHE A 28 7.01 29.03 -1.17
N VAL A 29 7.78 29.33 -0.11
CA VAL A 29 7.95 28.42 1.04
C VAL A 29 6.61 28.18 1.74
N LEU A 30 5.84 29.24 2.02
CA LEU A 30 4.53 29.11 2.67
C LEU A 30 3.55 28.26 1.84
N THR A 31 3.52 28.48 0.51
CA THR A 31 2.68 27.68 -0.39
C THR A 31 3.07 26.20 -0.35
N ASN A 32 4.39 25.90 -0.39
CA ASN A 32 4.85 24.52 -0.29
C ASN A 32 4.47 23.88 1.04
N ILE A 33 4.61 24.59 2.16
CA ILE A 33 4.20 24.07 3.48
C ILE A 33 2.69 23.76 3.50
N ILE A 34 1.85 24.65 2.98
CA ILE A 34 0.40 24.42 2.91
C ILE A 34 0.08 23.20 2.04
N LEU A 35 0.74 23.07 0.89
CA LEU A 35 0.58 21.90 0.00
C LEU A 35 1.05 20.61 0.66
N MET A 36 2.15 20.63 1.42
CA MET A 36 2.60 19.44 2.18
C MET A 36 1.51 18.97 3.16
N PHE A 37 0.91 19.87 3.94
CA PHE A 37 -0.20 19.52 4.83
C PHE A 37 -1.43 19.01 4.08
N TYR A 38 -1.72 19.54 2.90
CA TYR A 38 -2.83 19.06 2.07
C TYR A 38 -2.56 17.67 1.50
N TYR A 39 -1.33 17.38 1.07
CA TYR A 39 -0.94 16.08 0.51
C TYR A 39 -0.77 15.00 1.59
N ASP A 40 -0.42 15.40 2.82
CA ASP A 40 -0.26 14.48 3.97
C ASP A 40 -1.60 14.06 4.62
N GLN A 41 -2.73 14.41 4.00
CA GLN A 41 -4.04 14.02 4.53
C GLN A 41 -4.20 12.50 4.50
N LYS A 42 -4.64 11.96 5.65
CA LYS A 42 -4.96 10.53 5.77
C LYS A 42 -6.04 10.14 4.76
N VAL A 43 -5.79 9.08 4.04
CA VAL A 43 -6.80 8.45 3.17
C VAL A 43 -7.80 7.71 4.05
N ASP A 44 -9.08 8.08 3.94
CA ASP A 44 -10.14 7.50 4.76
C ASP A 44 -10.44 6.04 4.39
N MET A 45 -10.74 5.25 5.42
CA MET A 45 -11.29 3.90 5.26
C MET A 45 -12.70 3.98 4.65
N PHE A 46 -13.02 3.06 3.77
CA PHE A 46 -14.34 2.98 3.15
C PHE A 46 -15.07 1.67 3.48
N ASP A 47 -16.39 1.71 3.39
CA ASP A 47 -17.24 0.53 3.55
C ASP A 47 -17.32 -0.24 2.22
N VAL A 48 -16.68 -1.39 2.18
CA VAL A 48 -16.55 -2.25 1.00
C VAL A 48 -17.92 -2.63 0.42
N LYS A 49 -18.88 -3.00 1.29
CA LYS A 49 -20.23 -3.41 0.86
C LYS A 49 -21.00 -2.25 0.24
N LYS A 50 -20.90 -1.05 0.85
CA LYS A 50 -21.56 0.15 0.30
C LYS A 50 -20.96 0.58 -1.02
N VAL A 51 -19.64 0.50 -1.17
CA VAL A 51 -18.96 0.86 -2.43
C VAL A 51 -19.34 -0.13 -3.52
N ALA A 52 -19.36 -1.44 -3.23
CA ALA A 52 -19.79 -2.46 -4.19
C ALA A 52 -21.25 -2.27 -4.61
N ALA A 53 -22.18 -2.08 -3.65
CA ALA A 53 -23.59 -1.84 -3.95
C ALA A 53 -23.79 -0.57 -4.79
N LYS A 54 -23.15 0.56 -4.40
CA LYS A 54 -23.22 1.81 -5.15
C LYS A 54 -22.73 1.64 -6.59
N ARG A 55 -21.65 0.88 -6.80
CA ARG A 55 -21.11 0.65 -8.14
C ARG A 55 -22.03 -0.23 -8.97
N ALA A 56 -22.61 -1.28 -8.39
CA ALA A 56 -23.61 -2.12 -9.04
C ALA A 56 -24.82 -1.28 -9.49
N ASP A 57 -25.34 -0.43 -8.61
CA ASP A 57 -26.50 0.43 -8.91
C ASP A 57 -26.20 1.45 -10.03
N MET A 58 -25.00 2.06 -10.02
CA MET A 58 -24.62 3.07 -11.03
C MET A 58 -24.45 2.51 -12.43
N HIS A 59 -24.00 1.27 -12.57
CA HIS A 59 -23.70 0.63 -13.86
C HIS A 59 -24.73 -0.44 -14.25
N GLY A 60 -25.72 -0.70 -13.40
CA GLY A 60 -26.71 -1.77 -13.63
C GLY A 60 -26.10 -3.18 -13.57
N HIS A 61 -25.03 -3.35 -12.80
CA HIS A 61 -24.31 -4.61 -12.66
C HIS A 61 -24.98 -5.54 -11.67
N ASN A 62 -24.85 -6.84 -11.90
CA ASN A 62 -25.21 -7.85 -10.91
C ASN A 62 -24.06 -8.10 -9.95
N ILE A 63 -24.40 -8.18 -8.66
CA ILE A 63 -23.41 -8.55 -7.64
C ILE A 63 -23.23 -10.08 -7.67
N VAL A 64 -22.26 -10.52 -8.45
CA VAL A 64 -21.86 -11.94 -8.56
C VAL A 64 -20.65 -12.24 -7.67
N THR A 65 -20.30 -13.51 -7.52
CA THR A 65 -19.08 -13.91 -6.79
C THR A 65 -17.83 -13.27 -7.43
N GLY A 66 -16.99 -12.62 -6.63
CA GLY A 66 -15.81 -11.90 -7.09
C GLY A 66 -16.05 -10.42 -7.42
N PHE A 67 -17.32 -10.00 -7.53
CA PHE A 67 -17.66 -8.59 -7.80
C PHE A 67 -17.13 -7.67 -6.70
N THR A 68 -17.38 -8.01 -5.43
CA THR A 68 -16.97 -7.18 -4.29
C THR A 68 -15.44 -7.09 -4.18
N THR A 69 -14.73 -8.18 -4.41
CA THR A 69 -13.25 -8.22 -4.39
C THR A 69 -12.66 -7.36 -5.51
N THR A 70 -13.19 -7.47 -6.72
CA THR A 70 -12.72 -6.70 -7.89
C THR A 70 -13.02 -5.21 -7.73
N VAL A 71 -14.24 -4.84 -7.30
CA VAL A 71 -14.59 -3.44 -6.99
C VAL A 71 -13.69 -2.86 -5.91
N THR A 72 -13.39 -3.63 -4.88
CA THR A 72 -12.53 -3.18 -3.78
C THR A 72 -11.09 -2.96 -4.24
N LEU A 73 -10.56 -3.84 -5.09
CA LEU A 73 -9.23 -3.63 -5.68
C LEU A 73 -9.21 -2.35 -6.52
N LEU A 74 -10.24 -2.14 -7.35
CA LEU A 74 -10.38 -0.91 -8.15
C LEU A 74 -10.44 0.35 -7.28
N GLU A 75 -11.23 0.34 -6.21
CA GLU A 75 -11.36 1.50 -5.31
C GLU A 75 -10.05 1.81 -4.58
N VAL A 76 -9.32 0.77 -4.13
CA VAL A 76 -8.00 0.93 -3.49
C VAL A 76 -6.97 1.46 -4.49
N ALA A 77 -6.97 0.94 -5.73
CA ALA A 77 -6.07 1.40 -6.78
C ALA A 77 -6.41 2.83 -7.23
N ASP A 78 -7.68 3.18 -7.30
CA ASP A 78 -8.12 4.56 -7.61
C ASP A 78 -7.67 5.54 -6.53
N LYS A 79 -7.86 5.20 -5.25
CA LYS A 79 -7.38 6.03 -4.13
C LYS A 79 -5.86 6.15 -4.11
N LEU A 80 -5.13 5.16 -4.58
CA LEU A 80 -3.67 5.24 -4.69
C LEU A 80 -3.24 6.37 -5.63
N ILE A 81 -3.93 6.55 -6.76
CA ILE A 81 -3.55 7.52 -7.79
C ILE A 81 -4.32 8.85 -7.73
N ASN A 82 -5.53 8.87 -7.15
CA ASN A 82 -6.44 10.03 -7.15
C ASN A 82 -6.67 10.65 -5.76
N LYS A 83 -5.91 10.28 -4.72
CA LYS A 83 -5.94 10.95 -3.42
C LYS A 83 -5.44 12.41 -3.51
N PRO A 84 -5.62 13.23 -2.46
CA PRO A 84 -5.05 14.58 -2.42
C PRO A 84 -3.56 14.59 -2.81
N GLY A 85 -3.21 15.40 -3.81
CA GLY A 85 -1.87 15.45 -4.39
C GLY A 85 -1.61 14.46 -5.52
N GLY A 86 -2.48 13.51 -5.78
CA GLY A 86 -2.26 12.47 -6.79
C GLY A 86 -1.28 11.39 -6.31
N TYR A 87 -0.55 10.76 -7.24
CA TYR A 87 0.51 9.80 -6.94
C TYR A 87 1.84 10.55 -6.75
N LEU A 88 2.43 10.47 -5.54
CA LEU A 88 3.57 11.30 -5.15
C LEU A 88 4.93 10.60 -5.28
N THR A 89 4.96 9.27 -5.31
CA THR A 89 6.22 8.49 -5.32
C THR A 89 7.15 8.85 -6.48
N ASN A 90 6.61 9.22 -7.64
CA ASN A 90 7.41 9.58 -8.82
C ASN A 90 7.60 11.09 -9.01
N ASP A 91 7.04 11.94 -8.14
CA ASP A 91 7.22 13.39 -8.20
C ASP A 91 8.64 13.81 -7.83
N LYS A 92 9.24 14.70 -8.64
CA LYS A 92 10.61 15.20 -8.46
C LYS A 92 10.66 16.68 -8.07
N LEU A 93 9.51 17.34 -7.99
CA LEU A 93 9.41 18.76 -7.68
C LEU A 93 8.83 19.01 -6.28
N PRO A 94 9.20 20.11 -5.61
CA PRO A 94 8.55 20.53 -4.37
C PRO A 94 7.04 20.76 -4.57
N PRO A 95 6.18 20.43 -3.57
CA PRO A 95 6.56 19.94 -2.25
C PRO A 95 6.82 18.43 -2.16
N SER A 96 6.33 17.63 -3.12
CA SER A 96 6.34 16.16 -3.09
C SER A 96 7.75 15.58 -2.92
N ALA A 97 8.77 16.20 -3.55
CA ALA A 97 10.17 15.78 -3.43
C ALA A 97 10.76 15.87 -1.99
N PHE A 98 10.08 16.53 -1.06
CA PHE A 98 10.44 16.62 0.35
C PHE A 98 9.58 15.75 1.26
N MET A 99 8.65 15.01 0.69
CA MET A 99 7.73 14.13 1.41
C MET A 99 8.16 12.68 1.20
N ASP A 100 8.29 11.95 2.29
CA ASP A 100 8.66 10.52 2.29
C ASP A 100 7.56 9.63 2.87
N ASN A 101 6.79 10.10 3.82
CA ASN A 101 5.71 9.36 4.47
C ASN A 101 4.66 8.83 3.47
N ILE A 102 4.10 9.72 2.64
CA ILE A 102 3.06 9.35 1.67
C ILE A 102 3.60 8.44 0.56
N PRO A 103 4.77 8.68 -0.06
CA PRO A 103 5.37 7.72 -0.99
C PRO A 103 5.57 6.31 -0.40
N ASN A 104 5.95 6.19 0.87
CA ASN A 104 6.08 4.90 1.52
C ASN A 104 4.71 4.25 1.81
N TRP A 105 3.70 5.04 2.19
CA TRP A 105 2.31 4.58 2.28
C TRP A 105 1.79 4.07 0.92
N GLU A 106 2.02 4.83 -0.16
CA GLU A 106 1.68 4.44 -1.54
C GLU A 106 2.33 3.10 -1.92
N TYR A 107 3.60 2.93 -1.59
CA TYR A 107 4.31 1.69 -1.84
C TYR A 107 3.68 0.51 -1.09
N GLY A 108 3.31 0.69 0.17
CA GLY A 108 2.62 -0.31 0.96
C GLY A 108 1.27 -0.73 0.34
N VAL A 109 0.45 0.23 -0.10
CA VAL A 109 -0.82 -0.03 -0.82
C VAL A 109 -0.56 -0.76 -2.12
N LEU A 110 0.39 -0.27 -2.93
CA LEU A 110 0.73 -0.82 -4.23
C LEU A 110 1.14 -2.29 -4.15
N VAL A 111 1.93 -2.68 -3.15
CA VAL A 111 2.33 -4.08 -2.95
C VAL A 111 1.12 -4.98 -2.80
N GLN A 112 0.11 -4.56 -2.03
CA GLN A 112 -1.11 -5.35 -1.84
C GLN A 112 -1.99 -5.38 -3.11
N VAL A 113 -2.09 -4.27 -3.84
CA VAL A 113 -2.78 -4.21 -5.14
C VAL A 113 -2.14 -5.18 -6.14
N ARG A 114 -0.81 -5.19 -6.24
CA ARG A 114 -0.05 -6.11 -7.10
C ARG A 114 -0.30 -7.57 -6.74
N ASP A 115 -0.22 -7.88 -5.44
CA ASP A 115 -0.38 -9.26 -4.98
C ASP A 115 -1.80 -9.76 -5.24
N LEU A 116 -2.84 -8.95 -4.98
CA LEU A 116 -4.23 -9.35 -5.24
C LEU A 116 -4.54 -9.42 -6.74
N ALA A 117 -4.08 -8.45 -7.56
CA ALA A 117 -4.28 -8.48 -9.00
C ALA A 117 -3.66 -9.73 -9.63
N ARG A 118 -2.45 -10.10 -9.20
CA ARG A 118 -1.78 -11.33 -9.62
C ARG A 118 -2.57 -12.59 -9.26
N VAL A 119 -3.11 -12.64 -8.04
CA VAL A 119 -3.90 -13.79 -7.58
C VAL A 119 -5.25 -13.86 -8.30
N ILE A 120 -5.90 -12.73 -8.56
CA ILE A 120 -7.11 -12.71 -9.38
C ILE A 120 -6.78 -13.29 -10.78
N ARG A 121 -5.70 -12.86 -11.42
CA ARG A 121 -5.28 -13.36 -12.73
C ARG A 121 -4.94 -14.85 -12.73
N ASN A 122 -4.16 -15.32 -11.76
CA ASN A 122 -3.57 -16.66 -11.81
C ASN A 122 -4.42 -17.74 -11.16
N ASP A 123 -5.17 -17.39 -10.09
CA ASP A 123 -5.86 -18.34 -9.25
C ASP A 123 -7.38 -18.11 -9.27
N PHE A 124 -7.87 -16.89 -9.01
CA PHE A 124 -9.30 -16.64 -8.84
C PHE A 124 -10.10 -16.67 -10.15
N SER A 125 -9.50 -16.25 -11.28
CA SER A 125 -10.17 -16.26 -12.59
C SER A 125 -10.07 -17.59 -13.32
N ARG A 126 -9.34 -18.57 -12.79
CA ARG A 126 -9.04 -19.82 -13.48
C ARG A 126 -9.62 -21.02 -12.76
N SER A 127 -10.32 -21.89 -13.51
CA SER A 127 -10.83 -23.16 -12.95
C SER A 127 -9.72 -24.16 -12.65
N GLN A 128 -8.66 -24.14 -13.45
CA GLN A 128 -7.46 -24.97 -13.33
C GLN A 128 -6.24 -24.18 -13.81
N SER A 129 -5.06 -24.56 -13.34
CA SER A 129 -3.80 -23.91 -13.72
C SER A 129 -3.50 -23.90 -15.22
N GLN A 130 -4.09 -24.84 -15.98
CA GLN A 130 -3.95 -24.94 -17.43
C GLN A 130 -5.05 -24.19 -18.21
N SER A 131 -6.02 -23.58 -17.54
CA SER A 131 -7.06 -22.77 -18.20
C SER A 131 -6.43 -21.55 -18.88
N LEU A 132 -7.09 -21.05 -19.93
CA LEU A 132 -6.66 -19.79 -20.55
C LEU A 132 -6.74 -18.65 -19.54
N GLU A 133 -5.78 -17.75 -19.61
CA GLU A 133 -5.79 -16.53 -18.81
C GLU A 133 -6.82 -15.55 -19.38
N ASP A 134 -7.49 -14.83 -18.50
CA ASP A 134 -8.41 -13.75 -18.88
C ASP A 134 -7.65 -12.64 -19.61
N GLU A 135 -8.23 -12.13 -20.69
CA GLU A 135 -7.58 -11.17 -21.60
C GLU A 135 -7.29 -9.80 -20.93
N ASP A 136 -8.20 -9.32 -20.09
CA ASP A 136 -8.03 -8.04 -19.39
C ASP A 136 -7.07 -8.19 -18.21
N LEU A 137 -7.13 -9.31 -17.48
CA LEU A 137 -6.23 -9.57 -16.35
C LEU A 137 -4.77 -9.75 -16.81
N LYS A 138 -4.55 -10.26 -18.04
CA LYS A 138 -3.22 -10.29 -18.66
C LYS A 138 -2.62 -8.89 -18.87
N ILE A 139 -3.48 -7.87 -19.00
CA ILE A 139 -3.07 -6.47 -19.13
C ILE A 139 -2.94 -5.85 -17.72
N ALA A 140 -3.95 -6.01 -16.86
CA ALA A 140 -4.04 -5.36 -15.56
C ALA A 140 -2.85 -5.68 -14.63
N ASP A 141 -2.53 -6.96 -14.45
CA ASP A 141 -1.47 -7.40 -13.53
C ASP A 141 -0.08 -6.82 -13.92
N PRO A 142 0.43 -6.94 -15.15
CA PRO A 142 1.70 -6.33 -15.54
C PRO A 142 1.70 -4.79 -15.42
N ARG A 143 0.56 -4.12 -15.64
CA ARG A 143 0.46 -2.67 -15.50
C ARG A 143 0.65 -2.24 -14.05
N PHE A 144 0.04 -2.90 -13.08
CA PHE A 144 0.29 -2.65 -11.65
C PHE A 144 1.72 -3.00 -11.23
N HIS A 145 2.39 -3.92 -11.93
CA HIS A 145 3.81 -4.27 -11.68
C HIS A 145 4.81 -3.34 -12.36
N TYR A 146 4.34 -2.34 -13.10
CA TYR A 146 5.23 -1.32 -13.66
C TYR A 146 6.02 -0.58 -12.57
N GLU A 147 7.17 -0.02 -12.93
CA GLU A 147 8.07 0.70 -12.01
C GLU A 147 7.32 1.85 -11.31
N ASN A 148 7.42 1.92 -9.98
CA ASN A 148 6.61 2.82 -9.16
C ASN A 148 7.14 4.27 -9.07
N ASN A 149 8.37 4.54 -9.54
CA ASN A 149 9.01 5.84 -9.42
C ASN A 149 9.35 6.48 -10.79
N HIS A 150 8.77 5.97 -11.88
CA HIS A 150 9.04 6.44 -13.23
C HIS A 150 8.21 7.70 -13.55
N TRP A 151 8.91 8.83 -13.76
CA TRP A 151 8.30 10.15 -13.92
C TRP A 151 8.28 10.67 -15.38
N ILE A 152 9.02 10.01 -16.29
CA ILE A 152 9.05 10.30 -17.73
C ILE A 152 8.04 9.38 -18.45
N PHE A 153 7.80 9.58 -19.73
CA PHE A 153 6.87 8.76 -20.51
C PHE A 153 7.41 7.33 -20.77
N PRO A 154 6.57 6.28 -20.56
CA PRO A 154 5.25 6.33 -19.94
C PRO A 154 5.34 6.56 -18.42
N ARG A 155 4.52 7.45 -17.88
CA ARG A 155 4.49 7.71 -16.43
C ARG A 155 3.89 6.55 -15.67
N THR A 156 4.30 6.37 -14.42
CA THR A 156 3.74 5.36 -13.52
C THR A 156 2.22 5.44 -13.42
N GLU A 157 1.66 6.65 -13.26
CA GLU A 157 0.21 6.86 -13.14
C GLU A 157 -0.55 6.43 -14.39
N SER A 158 0.00 6.67 -15.59
CA SER A 158 -0.65 6.23 -16.83
C SER A 158 -0.68 4.71 -16.94
N GLN A 159 0.37 4.03 -16.49
CA GLN A 159 0.42 2.57 -16.49
C GLN A 159 -0.54 1.97 -15.47
N TYR A 160 -0.63 2.56 -14.27
CA TYR A 160 -1.62 2.12 -13.27
C TYR A 160 -3.05 2.42 -13.71
N SER A 161 -3.30 3.56 -14.38
CA SER A 161 -4.62 3.87 -14.95
C SER A 161 -5.03 2.86 -16.03
N GLU A 162 -4.11 2.44 -16.91
CA GLU A 162 -4.35 1.37 -17.89
C GLU A 162 -4.65 0.03 -17.18
N GLY A 163 -3.98 -0.25 -16.06
CA GLY A 163 -4.27 -1.42 -15.23
C GLY A 163 -5.66 -1.37 -14.58
N ILE A 164 -6.06 -0.19 -14.11
CA ILE A 164 -7.41 0.06 -13.56
C ILE A 164 -8.46 -0.12 -14.65
N GLU A 165 -8.24 0.43 -15.84
CA GLU A 165 -9.15 0.32 -16.99
C GLU A 165 -9.35 -1.15 -17.39
N ALA A 166 -8.27 -1.92 -17.53
CA ALA A 166 -8.34 -3.35 -17.83
C ALA A 166 -9.09 -4.12 -16.73
N MET A 167 -8.86 -3.80 -15.45
CA MET A 167 -9.62 -4.42 -14.35
C MET A 167 -11.10 -4.03 -14.36
N HIS A 168 -11.45 -2.84 -14.87
CA HIS A 168 -12.83 -2.44 -15.11
C HIS A 168 -13.49 -3.30 -16.19
N ASN A 169 -12.81 -3.51 -17.32
CA ASN A 169 -13.33 -4.36 -18.40
C ASN A 169 -13.59 -5.79 -17.90
N TYR A 170 -12.66 -6.34 -17.12
CA TYR A 170 -12.86 -7.63 -16.46
C TYR A 170 -14.11 -7.62 -15.54
N LEU A 171 -14.31 -6.57 -14.72
CA LEU A 171 -15.47 -6.43 -13.85
C LEU A 171 -16.79 -6.37 -14.62
N GLU A 172 -16.82 -5.64 -15.72
CA GLU A 172 -17.99 -5.54 -16.60
C GLU A 172 -18.39 -6.90 -17.16
N ARG A 173 -17.44 -7.66 -17.72
CA ARG A 173 -17.66 -9.02 -18.23
C ARG A 173 -18.04 -10.00 -17.11
N LEU A 174 -17.43 -9.88 -15.93
CA LEU A 174 -17.75 -10.72 -14.78
C LEU A 174 -19.19 -10.51 -14.28
N SER A 175 -19.71 -9.29 -14.37
CA SER A 175 -21.04 -8.92 -13.90
C SER A 175 -22.15 -9.03 -14.97
N ASP A 176 -21.80 -9.33 -16.22
CA ASP A 176 -22.74 -9.53 -17.32
C ASP A 176 -23.27 -10.97 -17.36
N ASN A 177 -24.57 -11.14 -17.09
CA ASN A 177 -25.21 -12.46 -17.13
C ASN A 177 -25.33 -13.05 -18.55
N ASN A 178 -25.10 -12.28 -19.60
CA ASN A 178 -25.25 -12.75 -20.99
C ASN A 178 -23.92 -13.21 -21.61
N GLN A 179 -22.80 -12.92 -20.95
CA GLN A 179 -21.46 -13.28 -21.39
C GLN A 179 -20.76 -14.05 -20.24
N GLU A 180 -20.65 -15.35 -20.38
CA GLU A 180 -19.94 -16.21 -19.41
C GLU A 180 -18.42 -16.27 -19.71
N ASP A 181 -17.84 -15.19 -20.25
CA ASP A 181 -16.45 -15.15 -20.70
C ASP A 181 -15.46 -14.71 -19.61
N ALA A 182 -15.93 -14.11 -18.50
CA ALA A 182 -15.13 -13.81 -17.32
C ALA A 182 -15.63 -14.62 -16.12
N GLN A 183 -14.70 -15.15 -15.31
CA GLN A 183 -15.02 -16.04 -14.19
C GLN A 183 -14.27 -15.60 -12.93
N PHE A 184 -14.86 -15.94 -11.78
CA PHE A 184 -14.23 -15.84 -10.47
C PHE A 184 -14.57 -17.07 -9.62
N TYR A 185 -13.54 -17.81 -9.20
CA TYR A 185 -13.68 -19.05 -8.47
C TYR A 185 -13.35 -18.87 -6.99
N ALA A 186 -14.35 -18.65 -6.15
CA ALA A 186 -14.21 -18.58 -4.71
C ALA A 186 -14.02 -19.97 -4.09
N ARG A 187 -12.83 -20.55 -4.26
CA ARG A 187 -12.44 -21.88 -3.79
C ARG A 187 -11.49 -21.79 -2.62
N THR A 188 -11.47 -22.81 -1.79
CA THR A 188 -10.60 -22.89 -0.61
C THR A 188 -9.11 -22.80 -0.97
N ASP A 189 -8.69 -23.57 -1.99
CA ASP A 189 -7.29 -23.58 -2.45
C ASP A 189 -6.83 -22.21 -2.97
N ASN A 190 -7.69 -21.51 -3.70
CA ASN A 190 -7.44 -20.17 -4.18
C ASN A 190 -7.26 -19.18 -3.01
N LEU A 191 -8.14 -19.26 -2.01
CA LEU A 191 -8.02 -18.42 -0.81
C LEU A 191 -6.73 -18.72 -0.04
N VAL A 192 -6.38 -19.98 0.13
CA VAL A 192 -5.12 -20.41 0.78
C VAL A 192 -3.90 -19.86 0.03
N SER A 193 -3.89 -19.92 -1.31
CA SER A 193 -2.82 -19.33 -2.13
C SER A 193 -2.59 -17.86 -1.82
N TRP A 194 -3.67 -17.07 -1.79
CA TRP A 194 -3.57 -15.64 -1.46
C TRP A 194 -3.13 -15.39 -0.01
N LEU A 195 -3.69 -16.13 0.95
CA LEU A 195 -3.31 -16.01 2.37
C LEU A 195 -1.82 -16.34 2.61
N ASN A 196 -1.22 -17.25 1.84
CA ASN A 196 0.22 -17.51 1.86
C ASN A 196 1.07 -16.26 1.49
N LEU A 197 0.61 -15.46 0.52
CA LEU A 197 1.26 -14.20 0.17
C LEU A 197 1.09 -13.17 1.29
N VAL A 198 -0.12 -13.06 1.83
CA VAL A 198 -0.43 -12.15 2.96
C VAL A 198 0.44 -12.47 4.17
N GLU A 199 0.57 -13.75 4.54
CA GLU A 199 1.44 -14.22 5.63
C GLU A 199 2.87 -13.74 5.45
N LYS A 200 3.46 -13.96 4.28
CA LYS A 200 4.83 -13.53 3.97
C LYS A 200 4.99 -12.00 4.06
N ARG A 201 4.00 -11.24 3.58
CA ARG A 201 4.02 -9.76 3.64
C ARG A 201 3.94 -9.26 5.08
N LEU A 202 2.99 -9.75 5.86
CA LEU A 202 2.83 -9.36 7.27
C LEU A 202 4.04 -9.76 8.11
N GLY A 203 4.59 -10.96 7.90
CA GLY A 203 5.83 -11.41 8.56
C GLY A 203 7.01 -10.47 8.25
N GLY A 204 7.21 -10.11 6.99
CA GLY A 204 8.27 -9.17 6.58
C GLY A 204 8.09 -7.77 7.17
N LEU A 205 6.86 -7.23 7.17
CA LEU A 205 6.56 -5.92 7.77
C LEU A 205 6.78 -5.91 9.27
N SER A 206 6.34 -6.96 9.98
CA SER A 206 6.57 -7.09 11.41
C SER A 206 8.07 -7.12 11.77
N GLN A 207 8.88 -7.81 10.97
CA GLN A 207 10.34 -7.83 11.15
C GLN A 207 10.97 -6.46 10.90
N LYS A 208 10.60 -5.76 9.82
CA LYS A 208 11.08 -4.39 9.52
C LYS A 208 10.76 -3.41 10.65
N LEU A 209 9.54 -3.41 11.13
CA LEU A 209 9.08 -2.53 12.22
C LEU A 209 9.76 -2.85 13.55
N SER A 210 9.95 -4.13 13.85
CA SER A 210 10.63 -4.59 15.06
C SER A 210 12.11 -4.19 15.09
N ALA A 211 12.73 -3.97 13.93
CA ALA A 211 14.10 -3.50 13.80
C ALA A 211 14.27 -1.99 14.11
N SER A 212 13.20 -1.29 14.47
CA SER A 212 13.28 0.10 15.00
C SER A 212 14.07 0.17 16.30
N VAL A 213 14.10 -0.92 17.05
CA VAL A 213 14.96 -1.13 18.23
C VAL A 213 16.07 -2.09 17.85
N GLU A 214 17.30 -1.79 18.29
CA GLU A 214 18.43 -2.68 18.05
C GLU A 214 18.15 -4.08 18.60
N LYS A 215 18.30 -5.09 17.75
CA LYS A 215 18.16 -6.51 18.11
C LYS A 215 19.40 -7.28 17.69
N GLU A 216 19.87 -8.16 18.57
CA GLU A 216 20.84 -9.18 18.22
C GLU A 216 20.08 -10.40 17.69
N ARG A 217 20.45 -10.84 16.50
CA ARG A 217 19.87 -11.99 15.81
C ARG A 217 20.97 -12.98 15.49
N LEU A 218 20.73 -14.25 15.73
CA LEU A 218 21.62 -15.30 15.27
C LEU A 218 21.67 -15.30 13.73
N ASN A 219 22.87 -15.55 13.21
CA ASN A 219 23.06 -15.74 11.79
C ASN A 219 22.51 -17.11 11.38
N THR A 220 21.40 -17.11 10.64
CA THR A 220 20.73 -18.33 10.17
C THR A 220 20.97 -18.59 8.68
N ASP A 221 21.93 -17.90 8.04
CA ASP A 221 22.18 -17.99 6.60
C ASP A 221 22.45 -19.43 6.12
N LEU A 222 23.03 -20.27 6.99
CA LEU A 222 23.33 -21.68 6.71
C LEU A 222 22.37 -22.67 7.42
N SER A 223 21.34 -22.17 8.06
CA SER A 223 20.40 -22.99 8.82
C SER A 223 19.57 -23.87 7.90
N GLY A 224 19.57 -25.16 8.17
CA GLY A 224 18.80 -26.15 7.38
C GLY A 224 19.56 -26.77 6.20
N ASP A 225 20.76 -26.31 5.88
CA ASP A 225 21.61 -26.92 4.85
C ASP A 225 22.92 -27.43 5.46
N THR A 226 23.02 -28.73 5.62
CA THR A 226 24.20 -29.39 6.22
C THR A 226 25.44 -29.37 5.30
N ALA A 227 25.26 -29.09 4.02
CA ALA A 227 26.33 -29.01 3.03
C ALA A 227 26.77 -27.57 2.75
N ALA A 228 26.03 -26.57 3.26
CA ALA A 228 26.35 -25.19 3.04
C ALA A 228 27.64 -24.76 3.74
N THR A 229 28.55 -24.17 2.97
CA THR A 229 29.79 -23.57 3.49
C THR A 229 29.78 -22.06 3.25
N GLN A 230 30.21 -21.32 4.24
CA GLN A 230 30.30 -19.87 4.16
C GLN A 230 31.55 -19.45 3.39
N SER A 231 31.40 -18.87 2.21
CA SER A 231 32.51 -18.37 1.39
C SER A 231 33.15 -17.09 1.93
N THR A 232 32.38 -16.30 2.69
CA THR A 232 32.85 -15.07 3.34
C THR A 232 32.45 -15.09 4.80
N TYR A 233 33.43 -14.86 5.69
CA TYR A 233 33.14 -14.82 7.13
C TYR A 233 32.09 -13.80 7.48
N LYS A 234 31.04 -14.26 8.15
CA LYS A 234 30.02 -13.41 8.80
C LYS A 234 29.94 -13.79 10.28
N PRO A 235 29.76 -12.82 11.18
CA PRO A 235 29.64 -13.13 12.61
C PRO A 235 28.41 -14.01 12.87
N SER A 236 28.52 -14.83 13.95
CA SER A 236 27.42 -15.67 14.43
C SER A 236 26.20 -14.88 14.91
N GLU A 237 26.42 -13.64 15.33
CA GLU A 237 25.38 -12.68 15.75
C GLU A 237 25.38 -11.47 14.87
N LEU A 238 24.21 -11.10 14.40
CA LEU A 238 23.97 -9.94 13.54
C LEU A 238 23.19 -8.89 14.34
N LYS A 239 23.74 -7.67 14.43
CA LYS A 239 23.01 -6.52 14.96
C LYS A 239 22.14 -5.94 13.85
N VAL A 240 20.82 -6.01 14.04
CA VAL A 240 19.85 -5.46 13.10
C VAL A 240 19.21 -4.24 13.74
N LYS A 241 19.40 -3.09 13.10
CA LYS A 241 18.78 -1.82 13.50
C LYS A 241 18.44 -1.01 12.27
N THR A 242 17.21 -0.54 12.21
CA THR A 242 16.78 0.40 11.17
C THR A 242 17.43 1.77 11.40
N SER A 243 17.98 2.37 10.35
CA SER A 243 18.46 3.76 10.39
C SER A 243 17.34 4.70 10.81
N TRP A 244 17.65 5.70 11.63
CA TRP A 244 16.70 6.70 12.11
C TRP A 244 15.86 7.33 10.98
N PHE A 245 16.48 7.64 9.85
CA PHE A 245 15.83 8.23 8.67
C PHE A 245 14.94 7.26 7.86
N LYS A 246 14.82 5.99 8.29
CA LYS A 246 13.99 4.96 7.62
C LYS A 246 12.97 4.34 8.55
N ILE A 247 12.84 4.83 9.77
CA ILE A 247 11.90 4.24 10.73
C ILE A 247 10.46 4.61 10.38
N ASP A 248 10.25 5.86 10.03
CA ASP A 248 8.98 6.39 9.54
C ASP A 248 8.61 5.82 8.17
N ASP A 249 9.58 5.67 7.25
CA ASP A 249 9.40 4.96 5.98
C ASP A 249 8.76 3.58 6.19
N ASN A 250 9.37 2.75 7.04
CA ASN A 250 8.87 1.41 7.34
C ASN A 250 7.48 1.44 8.01
N PHE A 251 7.24 2.45 8.86
CA PHE A 251 5.96 2.63 9.53
C PHE A 251 4.85 2.97 8.53
N TYR A 252 5.08 3.90 7.60
CA TYR A 252 4.09 4.30 6.61
C TYR A 252 3.91 3.24 5.52
N GLU A 253 4.96 2.51 5.11
CA GLU A 253 4.85 1.30 4.26
C GLU A 253 3.90 0.28 4.90
N ALA A 254 4.10 -0.03 6.17
CA ALA A 254 3.24 -0.96 6.89
C ALA A 254 1.79 -0.46 7.00
N ARG A 255 1.61 0.84 7.26
CA ARG A 255 0.29 1.48 7.34
C ARG A 255 -0.46 1.45 6.02
N GLY A 256 0.21 1.70 4.90
CA GLY A 256 -0.36 1.59 3.56
C GLY A 256 -0.71 0.14 3.20
N SER A 257 0.17 -0.79 3.51
CA SER A 257 -0.05 -2.21 3.28
C SER A 257 -1.27 -2.74 4.07
N THR A 258 -1.37 -2.41 5.36
CA THR A 258 -2.51 -2.82 6.19
C THR A 258 -3.80 -2.10 5.81
N TYR A 259 -3.75 -0.84 5.34
CA TYR A 259 -4.90 -0.13 4.78
C TYR A 259 -5.54 -0.94 3.63
N ALA A 260 -4.77 -1.31 2.63
CA ALA A 260 -5.26 -2.08 1.49
C ALA A 260 -5.76 -3.47 1.92
N LEU A 261 -4.98 -4.16 2.76
CA LEU A 261 -5.29 -5.51 3.21
C LEU A 261 -6.60 -5.60 4.01
N ILE A 262 -6.91 -4.60 4.86
CA ILE A 262 -8.18 -4.54 5.59
C ILE A 262 -9.36 -4.54 4.61
N HIS A 263 -9.29 -3.72 3.57
CA HIS A 263 -10.36 -3.65 2.57
C HIS A 263 -10.47 -4.95 1.78
N PHE A 264 -9.35 -5.55 1.39
CA PHE A 264 -9.34 -6.82 0.67
C PHE A 264 -9.88 -7.98 1.52
N LEU A 265 -9.51 -8.08 2.79
CA LEU A 265 -10.06 -9.09 3.70
C LEU A 265 -11.58 -8.92 3.91
N LYS A 266 -12.07 -7.67 4.00
CA LYS A 266 -13.51 -7.39 4.06
C LYS A 266 -14.24 -7.77 2.77
N ALA A 267 -13.61 -7.63 1.62
CA ALA A 267 -14.19 -8.07 0.34
C ALA A 267 -14.20 -9.60 0.23
N ILE A 268 -13.12 -10.25 0.62
CA ILE A 268 -13.01 -11.71 0.72
C ILE A 268 -14.07 -12.29 1.69
N GLU A 269 -14.36 -11.61 2.81
CA GLU A 269 -15.47 -12.02 3.69
C GLU A 269 -16.80 -12.11 2.95
N VAL A 270 -17.03 -11.28 1.93
CA VAL A 270 -18.26 -11.29 1.13
C VAL A 270 -18.21 -12.38 0.07
N ASP A 271 -17.20 -12.36 -0.78
CA ASP A 271 -17.15 -13.24 -1.96
C ASP A 271 -16.83 -14.71 -1.61
N PHE A 272 -16.11 -14.95 -0.51
CA PHE A 272 -15.79 -16.28 0.00
C PHE A 272 -16.65 -16.71 1.19
N ALA A 273 -17.82 -16.07 1.41
CA ALA A 273 -18.67 -16.32 2.57
C ALA A 273 -19.01 -17.81 2.74
N GLN A 274 -19.39 -18.50 1.65
CA GLN A 274 -19.73 -19.93 1.68
C GLN A 274 -18.55 -20.81 2.10
N VAL A 275 -17.34 -20.50 1.63
CA VAL A 275 -16.11 -21.21 2.02
C VAL A 275 -15.80 -20.99 3.49
N LEU A 276 -15.86 -19.73 3.93
CA LEU A 276 -15.54 -19.34 5.31
C LEU A 276 -16.55 -19.93 6.32
N GLU A 277 -17.84 -19.94 5.99
CA GLU A 277 -18.88 -20.55 6.81
C GLU A 277 -18.74 -22.08 6.89
N LYS A 278 -18.54 -22.74 5.75
CA LYS A 278 -18.36 -24.19 5.69
C LYS A 278 -17.16 -24.67 6.52
N LYS A 279 -16.09 -23.87 6.59
CA LYS A 279 -14.86 -24.17 7.33
C LYS A 279 -14.85 -23.55 8.74
N ASN A 280 -15.95 -22.94 9.22
CA ASN A 280 -16.02 -22.19 10.49
C ASN A 280 -14.93 -21.12 10.66
N ALA A 281 -14.45 -20.54 9.55
CA ALA A 281 -13.31 -19.65 9.49
C ALA A 281 -13.69 -18.15 9.59
N LEU A 282 -14.98 -17.82 9.51
CA LEU A 282 -15.49 -16.43 9.47
C LEU A 282 -15.09 -15.60 10.69
N ILE A 283 -15.19 -16.16 11.89
CA ILE A 283 -14.85 -15.45 13.13
C ILE A 283 -13.35 -15.16 13.20
N SER A 284 -12.51 -16.12 12.77
CA SER A 284 -11.05 -15.94 12.69
C SER A 284 -10.70 -14.80 11.72
N LEU A 285 -11.31 -14.75 10.54
CA LEU A 285 -11.11 -13.68 9.57
C LEU A 285 -11.49 -12.31 10.15
N ARG A 286 -12.63 -12.20 10.82
CA ARG A 286 -13.08 -10.96 11.45
C ARG A 286 -12.14 -10.50 12.57
N GLN A 287 -11.59 -11.42 13.34
CA GLN A 287 -10.60 -11.08 14.37
C GLN A 287 -9.31 -10.53 13.73
N ILE A 288 -8.83 -11.12 12.64
CA ILE A 288 -7.68 -10.62 11.89
C ILE A 288 -7.93 -9.20 11.38
N ILE A 289 -9.12 -8.93 10.82
CA ILE A 289 -9.50 -7.59 10.36
C ILE A 289 -9.43 -6.59 11.52
N ARG A 290 -9.94 -6.92 12.71
CA ARG A 290 -9.88 -6.04 13.89
C ARG A 290 -8.45 -5.73 14.35
N GLU A 291 -7.57 -6.73 14.35
CA GLU A 291 -6.15 -6.51 14.67
C GLU A 291 -5.49 -5.56 13.66
N LEU A 292 -5.81 -5.69 12.39
CA LEU A 292 -5.31 -4.79 11.36
C LEU A 292 -5.94 -3.38 11.43
N GLU A 293 -7.22 -3.26 11.77
CA GLU A 293 -7.88 -1.95 11.95
C GLU A 293 -7.18 -1.09 13.00
N ALA A 294 -6.66 -1.68 14.07
CA ALA A 294 -5.87 -0.98 15.07
C ALA A 294 -4.60 -0.32 14.50
N THR A 295 -4.06 -0.81 13.39
CA THR A 295 -2.92 -0.19 12.70
C THR A 295 -3.27 1.15 12.04
N GLN A 296 -4.56 1.44 11.87
CA GLN A 296 -5.07 2.67 11.25
C GLN A 296 -5.43 3.77 12.25
N GLU A 297 -5.20 3.54 13.54
CA GLU A 297 -5.42 4.55 14.58
C GLU A 297 -4.64 5.84 14.31
N SER A 298 -5.21 6.96 14.73
CA SER A 298 -4.62 8.27 14.50
C SER A 298 -3.39 8.50 15.37
N ILE A 299 -2.32 9.00 14.76
CA ILE A 299 -1.09 9.39 15.45
C ILE A 299 -1.21 10.85 15.83
N TRP A 300 -1.09 11.14 17.12
CA TRP A 300 -1.21 12.51 17.66
C TRP A 300 0.11 13.28 17.69
N THR A 301 1.24 12.57 17.47
CA THR A 301 2.57 13.19 17.44
C THR A 301 2.94 13.59 16.02
N PRO A 302 3.64 14.73 15.84
CA PRO A 302 4.05 15.20 14.51
C PRO A 302 5.12 14.32 13.84
N MET A 303 5.68 13.35 14.57
CA MET A 303 6.68 12.41 14.10
C MET A 303 6.45 11.02 14.69
N ILE A 304 6.98 10.00 14.06
CA ILE A 304 6.96 8.63 14.59
C ILE A 304 7.95 8.52 15.74
N LEU A 305 7.43 8.28 16.95
CA LEU A 305 8.25 8.11 18.15
C LEU A 305 8.81 6.69 18.21
N ASN A 306 10.11 6.56 18.50
CA ASN A 306 10.84 5.30 18.54
C ASN A 306 11.66 5.17 19.83
N GLY A 307 10.97 5.14 20.95
CA GLY A 307 11.57 4.82 22.25
C GLY A 307 12.08 3.37 22.32
N SER A 308 12.80 3.03 23.39
CA SER A 308 13.40 1.70 23.59
C SER A 308 12.39 0.57 23.89
N GLY A 309 11.10 0.82 23.86
CA GLY A 309 10.03 -0.13 24.20
C GLY A 309 9.69 -0.15 25.70
N PHE A 310 10.70 -0.10 26.58
CA PHE A 310 10.53 -0.01 28.06
C PHE A 310 10.99 1.34 28.61
N GLY A 311 11.28 2.33 27.77
CA GLY A 311 11.71 3.67 28.13
C GLY A 311 10.55 4.64 28.34
N LEU A 312 10.89 5.92 28.53
CA LEU A 312 9.91 7.01 28.75
C LEU A 312 9.10 7.39 27.50
N PHE A 313 9.64 7.14 26.33
CA PHE A 313 9.00 7.49 25.04
C PHE A 313 8.31 6.27 24.43
N ALA A 314 7.11 6.50 23.87
CA ALA A 314 6.41 5.49 23.09
C ALA A 314 7.25 5.02 21.90
N ASN A 315 7.00 3.81 21.43
CA ASN A 315 7.53 3.28 20.18
C ASN A 315 6.38 2.86 19.27
N HIS A 316 6.05 3.72 18.32
CA HIS A 316 4.95 3.48 17.39
C HIS A 316 5.22 2.29 16.47
N SER A 317 6.47 2.09 16.06
CA SER A 317 6.87 0.96 15.21
C SER A 317 6.70 -0.38 15.91
N LEU A 318 7.04 -0.49 17.20
CA LEU A 318 6.83 -1.72 17.97
C LEU A 318 5.34 -2.00 18.22
N VAL A 319 4.54 -0.96 18.48
CA VAL A 319 3.09 -1.10 18.61
C VAL A 319 2.48 -1.61 17.30
N MET A 320 2.83 -1.00 16.17
CA MET A 320 2.43 -1.43 14.84
C MET A 320 2.87 -2.87 14.56
N ALA A 321 4.13 -3.23 14.87
CA ALA A 321 4.67 -4.58 14.74
C ALA A 321 3.87 -5.60 15.55
N SER A 322 3.42 -5.25 16.76
CA SER A 322 2.61 -6.10 17.62
C SER A 322 1.26 -6.43 16.99
N TYR A 323 0.54 -5.42 16.48
CA TYR A 323 -0.75 -5.64 15.78
C TYR A 323 -0.56 -6.51 14.54
N ILE A 324 0.44 -6.21 13.71
CA ILE A 324 0.74 -6.96 12.48
C ILE A 324 1.15 -8.40 12.82
N SER A 325 1.94 -8.63 13.87
CA SER A 325 2.31 -9.99 14.29
C SER A 325 1.11 -10.81 14.75
N ARG A 326 0.17 -10.22 15.51
CA ARG A 326 -1.06 -10.91 15.92
C ARG A 326 -1.95 -11.22 14.73
N ALA A 327 -2.10 -10.27 13.81
CA ALA A 327 -2.83 -10.51 12.57
C ALA A 327 -2.16 -11.63 11.74
N ASN A 328 -0.83 -11.63 11.65
CA ASN A 328 -0.09 -12.68 10.94
C ASN A 328 -0.27 -14.07 11.56
N ALA A 329 -0.23 -14.18 12.89
CA ALA A 329 -0.55 -15.44 13.57
C ALA A 329 -1.97 -15.90 13.25
N GLY A 330 -2.96 -14.98 13.27
CA GLY A 330 -4.32 -15.28 12.86
C GLY A 330 -4.45 -15.73 11.40
N ILE A 331 -3.65 -15.17 10.46
CA ILE A 331 -3.61 -15.61 9.05
C ILE A 331 -3.09 -17.05 8.96
N ILE A 332 -2.05 -17.40 9.72
CA ILE A 332 -1.51 -18.78 9.77
C ILE A 332 -2.58 -19.75 10.26
N ASP A 333 -3.25 -19.42 11.37
CA ASP A 333 -4.32 -20.23 11.94
C ASP A 333 -5.51 -20.36 10.97
N LEU A 334 -5.93 -19.26 10.34
CA LEU A 334 -7.00 -19.24 9.34
C LEU A 334 -6.68 -20.16 8.15
N ARG A 335 -5.46 -20.09 7.64
CA ARG A 335 -5.00 -20.94 6.54
C ARG A 335 -5.03 -22.41 6.93
N GLN A 336 -4.54 -22.77 8.12
CA GLN A 336 -4.61 -24.15 8.62
C GLN A 336 -6.05 -24.65 8.76
N LEU A 337 -6.99 -23.81 9.22
CA LEU A 337 -8.42 -24.17 9.27
C LEU A 337 -8.98 -24.44 7.86
N LEU A 338 -8.59 -23.64 6.88
CA LEU A 338 -9.04 -23.80 5.49
C LEU A 338 -8.47 -25.08 4.86
N GLU A 339 -7.22 -25.45 5.15
CA GLU A 339 -6.56 -26.63 4.62
C GLU A 339 -7.10 -27.94 5.25
N ASN A 340 -7.34 -27.95 6.57
CA ASN A 340 -7.63 -29.17 7.33
C ASN A 340 -9.11 -29.34 7.71
N GLY A 341 -9.92 -28.32 7.62
CA GLY A 341 -11.37 -28.35 7.88
C GLY A 341 -12.12 -28.69 6.58
#